data_c87d892b69da9fddcc26d85f1d0f71ca
#
_entry.id   c87d892b69da9fddcc26d85f1d0f71ca
#
_cell.length_a   1.000
_cell.length_b   1.000
_cell.length_c   1.000
_cell.angle_alpha   90.00
_cell.angle_beta   90.00
_cell.angle_gamma   90.00
#
_symmetry.space_group_name_H-M   'P 1'
#
loop_
_entity.id
_entity.type
_entity.pdbx_description
1 polymer ?
#
loop_
_entity_poly.entity_id
_entity_poly.type
_entity_poly.pdbx_seq_one_letter_code
_entity_poly.pdbx_strand_id
1 'polypeptide(L)'
;MLFRKLGLASALTLGLAGGALAQTMGIATNPQGSLYYAVGSAISQVVSNKTKHSLRVQPMGGSSTYVPTINQGQVEFGLLNVIDPAFAWEGVENFKGQPPAKNLRLVAVIFQLPIGIAVLDNAPYKTLADLKGVRMPAEFTAQSTIRFVQDTVLANAGLSTDDMQKVPVRDYVQGMRLLGEKRVDAALMGVGAAQAQEVNAKLQSEGGIRFLNLVDTPEAAKRMHQIMPAYPYLQQPSSAIPGVKAGGATLMTYSAFIVSSSHIADDVVYDVAKTVHGNAKELAASHGSLRRFNPDRMSEVHKVEWHPGAIKFYKEIGQWPPKAPK
;
A
#
# COMPACT_ATOMS: atom_id res chain seq x y z
N MET A 1 -60.94 61.48 17.82
CA MET A 1 -61.13 60.22 17.13
C MET A 1 -59.80 59.50 17.02
N LEU A 2 -59.64 58.41 17.80
CA LEU A 2 -58.43 57.63 17.90
C LEU A 2 -58.42 56.55 16.80
N PHE A 3 -57.39 56.42 16.02
CA PHE A 3 -57.13 55.21 15.24
C PHE A 3 -55.87 54.52 15.74
N ARG A 4 -56.04 53.42 16.40
CA ARG A 4 -55.02 52.46 16.79
C ARG A 4 -54.57 51.67 15.54
N LYS A 5 -53.30 51.70 15.19
CA LYS A 5 -52.71 50.75 14.24
C LYS A 5 -52.02 49.67 15.02
N LEU A 6 -52.56 48.45 15.00
CA LEU A 6 -51.86 47.24 15.38
C LEU A 6 -50.87 46.87 14.26
N GLY A 7 -49.60 46.84 14.60
CA GLY A 7 -48.55 46.22 13.72
C GLY A 7 -48.36 44.75 14.11
N LEU A 8 -48.69 43.86 13.22
CA LEU A 8 -48.29 42.41 13.29
C LEU A 8 -46.79 42.31 12.94
N ALA A 9 -45.98 41.95 13.93
CA ALA A 9 -44.60 41.52 13.70
C ALA A 9 -44.58 40.01 13.43
N SER A 10 -44.44 39.65 12.15
CA SER A 10 -44.19 38.25 11.77
C SER A 10 -42.68 37.96 11.91
N ALA A 11 -42.33 37.22 12.93
CA ALA A 11 -40.98 36.69 13.10
C ALA A 11 -40.75 35.53 12.10
N LEU A 12 -40.01 35.80 11.05
CA LEU A 12 -39.49 34.77 10.13
C LEU A 12 -38.33 34.07 10.83
N THR A 13 -38.57 32.91 11.43
CA THR A 13 -37.51 31.99 11.87
C THR A 13 -36.97 31.27 10.62
N LEU A 14 -35.89 31.81 10.05
CA LEU A 14 -35.07 31.03 9.10
C LEU A 14 -34.40 29.89 9.87
N GLY A 15 -34.94 28.69 9.72
CA GLY A 15 -34.28 27.47 10.11
C GLY A 15 -33.06 27.26 9.23
N LEU A 16 -31.86 27.54 9.76
CA LEU A 16 -30.58 27.07 9.18
C LEU A 16 -30.58 25.54 9.24
N ALA A 17 -31.15 24.91 8.21
CA ALA A 17 -30.85 23.53 7.91
C ALA A 17 -29.36 23.49 7.47
N GLY A 18 -28.47 23.39 8.43
CA GLY A 18 -27.07 23.08 8.21
C GLY A 18 -26.99 21.70 7.58
N GLY A 19 -27.02 21.64 6.25
CA GLY A 19 -26.67 20.42 5.52
C GLY A 19 -25.23 20.09 5.95
N ALA A 20 -25.08 19.00 6.70
CA ALA A 20 -23.76 18.42 6.96
C ALA A 20 -23.13 18.10 5.61
N LEU A 21 -22.30 19.00 5.12
CA LEU A 21 -21.44 18.73 3.96
C LEU A 21 -20.61 17.52 4.34
N ALA A 22 -20.83 16.39 3.68
CA ALA A 22 -20.02 15.21 3.87
C ALA A 22 -18.56 15.62 3.63
N GLN A 23 -17.77 15.68 4.69
CA GLN A 23 -16.36 16.05 4.60
C GLN A 23 -15.67 15.00 3.72
N THR A 24 -15.07 15.45 2.62
CA THR A 24 -14.29 14.58 1.75
C THR A 24 -12.98 14.26 2.45
N MET A 25 -12.78 12.99 2.77
CA MET A 25 -11.56 12.46 3.40
C MET A 25 -10.58 11.94 2.35
N GLY A 26 -9.29 11.99 2.65
CA GLY A 26 -8.23 11.47 1.81
C GLY A 26 -7.77 10.08 2.23
N ILE A 27 -7.41 9.25 1.25
CA ILE A 27 -6.56 8.07 1.46
C ILE A 27 -5.29 8.22 0.63
N ALA A 28 -4.16 8.46 1.31
CA ALA A 28 -2.87 8.63 0.67
C ALA A 28 -2.35 7.28 0.12
N THR A 29 -1.80 7.32 -1.08
CA THR A 29 -1.23 6.15 -1.76
C THR A 29 0.07 6.51 -2.44
N ASN A 30 0.78 5.50 -2.92
CA ASN A 30 1.89 5.65 -3.85
C ASN A 30 1.41 6.23 -5.20
N PRO A 31 2.32 6.62 -6.11
CA PRO A 31 1.96 7.21 -7.40
C PRO A 31 0.99 6.37 -8.22
N GLN A 32 0.26 7.02 -9.11
CA GLN A 32 -0.55 6.35 -10.12
C GLN A 32 0.29 5.34 -10.91
N GLY A 33 -0.30 4.18 -11.25
CA GLY A 33 0.42 3.04 -11.84
C GLY A 33 0.93 2.03 -10.80
N SER A 34 1.01 2.41 -9.52
CA SER A 34 1.33 1.50 -8.43
C SER A 34 0.12 0.65 -8.01
N LEU A 35 0.40 -0.50 -7.38
CA LEU A 35 -0.65 -1.33 -6.82
C LEU A 35 -1.41 -0.63 -5.68
N TYR A 36 -0.72 0.14 -4.84
CA TYR A 36 -1.36 0.89 -3.75
C TYR A 36 -2.35 1.93 -4.25
N TYR A 37 -2.06 2.59 -5.39
CA TYR A 37 -3.03 3.49 -6.02
C TYR A 37 -4.31 2.74 -6.44
N ALA A 38 -4.17 1.59 -7.10
CA ALA A 38 -5.31 0.79 -7.54
C ALA A 38 -6.14 0.26 -6.35
N VAL A 39 -5.47 -0.25 -5.32
CA VAL A 39 -6.13 -0.74 -4.09
C VAL A 39 -6.80 0.41 -3.31
N GLY A 40 -6.12 1.55 -3.17
CA GLY A 40 -6.68 2.74 -2.52
C GLY A 40 -7.92 3.26 -3.26
N SER A 41 -7.91 3.22 -4.59
CA SER A 41 -9.08 3.58 -5.42
C SER A 41 -10.26 2.62 -5.17
N ALA A 42 -10.02 1.31 -5.11
CA ALA A 42 -11.05 0.32 -4.83
C ALA A 42 -11.65 0.51 -3.42
N ILE A 43 -10.81 0.74 -2.40
CA ILE A 43 -11.25 1.02 -1.02
C ILE A 43 -12.06 2.31 -0.98
N SER A 44 -11.58 3.38 -1.61
CA SER A 44 -12.27 4.67 -1.67
C SER A 44 -13.67 4.53 -2.27
N GLN A 45 -13.80 3.79 -3.36
CA GLN A 45 -15.07 3.55 -4.02
C GLN A 45 -16.04 2.78 -3.11
N VAL A 46 -15.59 1.68 -2.49
CA VAL A 46 -16.43 0.85 -1.62
C VAL A 46 -16.87 1.63 -0.39
N VAL A 47 -15.96 2.34 0.28
CA VAL A 47 -16.29 3.14 1.47
C VAL A 47 -17.27 4.26 1.13
N SER A 48 -17.04 5.00 0.03
CA SER A 48 -17.93 6.09 -0.39
C SER A 48 -19.32 5.61 -0.79
N ASN A 49 -19.43 4.41 -1.37
CA ASN A 49 -20.72 3.85 -1.79
C ASN A 49 -21.51 3.22 -0.63
N LYS A 50 -20.85 2.79 0.44
CA LYS A 50 -21.46 2.01 1.52
C LYS A 50 -21.60 2.77 2.84
N THR A 51 -21.05 3.97 2.93
CA THR A 51 -21.11 4.79 4.15
C THR A 51 -21.55 6.22 3.81
N LYS A 52 -21.76 7.01 4.86
CA LYS A 52 -21.96 8.48 4.75
C LYS A 52 -20.67 9.24 4.40
N HIS A 53 -19.52 8.55 4.40
CA HIS A 53 -18.21 9.16 4.22
C HIS A 53 -17.82 9.19 2.74
N SER A 54 -17.32 10.33 2.27
CA SER A 54 -16.74 10.48 0.94
C SER A 54 -15.22 10.31 1.04
N LEU A 55 -14.68 9.18 0.56
CA LEU A 55 -13.25 8.90 0.58
C LEU A 55 -12.66 9.04 -0.82
N ARG A 56 -11.56 9.78 -0.97
CA ARG A 56 -10.86 9.99 -2.25
C ARG A 56 -9.40 9.60 -2.17
N VAL A 57 -8.94 8.87 -3.20
CA VAL A 57 -7.53 8.54 -3.32
C VAL A 57 -6.69 9.79 -3.59
N GLN A 58 -5.57 9.90 -2.87
CA GLN A 58 -4.58 10.98 -3.01
C GLN A 58 -3.22 10.36 -3.34
N PRO A 59 -2.84 10.29 -4.64
CA PRO A 59 -1.53 9.76 -5.02
C PRO A 59 -0.43 10.74 -4.66
N MET A 60 0.59 10.25 -3.96
CA MET A 60 1.75 11.01 -3.53
C MET A 60 3.05 10.30 -3.92
N GLY A 61 4.21 10.94 -3.70
CA GLY A 61 5.51 10.40 -4.08
C GLY A 61 5.85 9.06 -3.43
N GLY A 62 5.43 8.87 -2.17
CA GLY A 62 5.67 7.65 -1.41
C GLY A 62 5.42 7.85 0.08
N SER A 63 5.54 6.77 0.87
CA SER A 63 5.27 6.77 2.32
C SER A 63 6.08 7.84 3.07
N SER A 64 7.31 8.08 2.67
CA SER A 64 8.15 9.12 3.28
C SER A 64 7.56 10.53 3.14
N THR A 65 6.71 10.76 2.14
CA THR A 65 6.01 12.04 1.92
C THR A 65 4.68 12.11 2.63
N TYR A 66 3.87 11.05 2.64
CA TYR A 66 2.52 11.15 3.16
C TYR A 66 2.32 10.69 4.61
N VAL A 67 3.25 9.92 5.18
CA VAL A 67 3.14 9.52 6.60
C VAL A 67 3.16 10.74 7.55
N PRO A 68 4.00 11.77 7.33
CA PRO A 68 3.92 12.99 8.15
C PRO A 68 2.56 13.68 8.08
N THR A 69 1.91 13.74 6.91
CA THR A 69 0.59 14.37 6.75
C THR A 69 -0.51 13.57 7.44
N ILE A 70 -0.43 12.23 7.40
CA ILE A 70 -1.35 11.36 8.16
C ILE A 70 -1.14 11.55 9.66
N ASN A 71 0.12 11.52 10.13
CA ASN A 71 0.44 11.72 11.54
C ASN A 71 -0.08 13.04 12.11
N GLN A 72 -0.15 14.07 11.26
CA GLN A 72 -0.69 15.40 11.61
C GLN A 72 -2.22 15.50 11.46
N GLY A 73 -2.89 14.44 10.97
CA GLY A 73 -4.33 14.44 10.70
C GLY A 73 -4.75 15.30 9.49
N GLN A 74 -3.81 15.66 8.63
CA GLN A 74 -4.08 16.43 7.40
C GLN A 74 -4.62 15.54 6.25
N VAL A 75 -4.28 14.26 6.30
CA VAL A 75 -4.87 13.21 5.46
C VAL A 75 -5.36 12.12 6.40
N GLU A 76 -6.58 11.68 6.20
CA GLU A 76 -7.27 10.84 7.18
C GLU A 76 -6.78 9.40 7.18
N PHE A 77 -6.45 8.86 5.99
CA PHE A 77 -6.03 7.48 5.81
C PHE A 77 -4.82 7.36 4.88
N GLY A 78 -4.16 6.20 4.91
CA GLY A 78 -3.11 5.88 3.94
C GLY A 78 -2.89 4.39 3.82
N LEU A 79 -2.21 3.98 2.75
CA LEU A 79 -1.77 2.61 2.55
C LEU A 79 -0.26 2.51 2.77
N LEU A 80 0.16 1.63 3.68
CA LEU A 80 1.57 1.42 4.01
C LEU A 80 1.94 -0.07 3.93
N ASN A 81 3.21 -0.35 3.65
CA ASN A 81 3.79 -1.67 3.84
C ASN A 81 4.03 -1.94 5.34
N VAL A 82 4.45 -3.16 5.67
CA VAL A 82 4.62 -3.60 7.05
C VAL A 82 5.70 -2.86 7.84
N ILE A 83 6.73 -2.28 7.19
CA ILE A 83 7.84 -1.61 7.89
C ILE A 83 7.65 -0.10 8.02
N ASP A 84 6.97 0.56 7.08
CA ASP A 84 6.77 2.01 7.12
C ASP A 84 6.16 2.52 8.44
N PRO A 85 5.07 1.91 8.96
CA PRO A 85 4.51 2.35 10.23
C PRO A 85 5.51 2.24 11.38
N ALA A 86 6.29 1.15 11.41
CA ALA A 86 7.27 0.92 12.45
C ALA A 86 8.41 1.94 12.42
N PHE A 87 8.97 2.18 11.23
CA PHE A 87 10.05 3.16 11.05
C PHE A 87 9.60 4.58 11.36
N ALA A 88 8.40 4.95 10.92
CA ALA A 88 7.82 6.26 11.23
C ALA A 88 7.54 6.43 12.74
N TRP A 89 7.02 5.40 13.39
CA TRP A 89 6.74 5.39 14.82
C TRP A 89 7.99 5.60 15.68
N GLU A 90 9.13 5.07 15.21
CA GLU A 90 10.43 5.19 15.89
C GLU A 90 11.24 6.41 15.41
N GLY A 91 10.91 7.00 14.26
CA GLY A 91 11.69 8.10 13.65
C GLY A 91 13.06 7.62 13.15
N VAL A 92 13.10 6.40 12.59
CA VAL A 92 14.34 5.77 12.12
C VAL A 92 14.32 5.58 10.60
N GLU A 93 15.42 5.13 10.05
CA GLU A 93 15.63 4.80 8.63
C GLU A 93 15.18 5.94 7.70
N ASN A 94 14.21 5.69 6.82
CA ASN A 94 13.67 6.69 5.90
C ASN A 94 12.89 7.84 6.56
N PHE A 95 12.65 7.77 7.88
CA PHE A 95 12.06 8.83 8.68
C PHE A 95 13.08 9.49 9.63
N LYS A 96 14.37 9.15 9.54
CA LYS A 96 15.43 9.75 10.34
C LYS A 96 15.49 11.26 10.13
N GLY A 97 15.55 12.02 11.22
CA GLY A 97 15.52 13.49 11.19
C GLY A 97 14.12 14.10 11.20
N GLN A 98 13.07 13.27 11.14
CA GLN A 98 11.69 13.68 11.36
C GLN A 98 11.24 13.33 12.80
N PRO A 99 10.30 14.06 13.39
CA PRO A 99 9.71 13.66 14.66
C PRO A 99 9.04 12.28 14.54
N PRO A 100 9.17 11.40 15.55
CA PRO A 100 8.47 10.12 15.58
C PRO A 100 6.95 10.29 15.38
N ALA A 101 6.36 9.48 14.51
CA ALA A 101 4.95 9.58 14.12
C ALA A 101 4.02 8.93 15.17
N LYS A 102 3.97 9.49 16.39
CA LYS A 102 3.23 8.91 17.54
C LYS A 102 1.71 8.99 17.46
N ASN A 103 1.15 9.77 16.51
CA ASN A 103 -0.27 9.79 16.26
C ASN A 103 -0.70 8.78 15.19
N LEU A 104 0.26 8.15 14.48
CA LEU A 104 -0.06 7.11 13.50
C LEU A 104 -0.77 5.93 14.17
N ARG A 105 -1.81 5.40 13.52
CA ARG A 105 -2.59 4.25 14.03
C ARG A 105 -2.85 3.25 12.91
N LEU A 106 -2.81 1.97 13.23
CA LEU A 106 -3.21 0.91 12.32
C LEU A 106 -4.73 0.79 12.29
N VAL A 107 -5.27 0.53 11.11
CA VAL A 107 -6.73 0.34 10.90
C VAL A 107 -7.04 -1.08 10.43
N ALA A 108 -6.37 -1.56 9.40
CA ALA A 108 -6.62 -2.90 8.85
C ALA A 108 -5.42 -3.44 8.09
N VAL A 109 -5.18 -4.73 8.16
CA VAL A 109 -4.42 -5.47 7.15
C VAL A 109 -5.32 -5.68 5.95
N ILE A 110 -4.88 -5.26 4.76
CA ILE A 110 -5.70 -5.30 3.54
C ILE A 110 -5.39 -6.53 2.70
N PHE A 111 -4.12 -6.83 2.50
CA PHE A 111 -3.69 -7.98 1.73
C PHE A 111 -2.19 -8.19 1.90
N GLN A 112 -1.75 -9.35 1.46
CA GLN A 112 -0.33 -9.61 1.29
C GLN A 112 0.07 -9.25 -0.14
N LEU A 113 1.11 -8.42 -0.30
CA LEU A 113 1.61 -7.95 -1.58
C LEU A 113 2.70 -8.89 -2.12
N PRO A 114 2.45 -9.69 -3.18
CA PRO A 114 3.52 -10.38 -3.87
C PRO A 114 4.32 -9.40 -4.72
N ILE A 115 5.62 -9.42 -4.54
CA ILE A 115 6.56 -8.54 -5.23
C ILE A 115 7.87 -9.31 -5.49
N GLY A 116 8.52 -9.02 -6.61
CA GLY A 116 9.80 -9.62 -6.96
C GLY A 116 10.57 -8.79 -7.95
N ILE A 117 11.75 -9.24 -8.32
CA ILE A 117 12.55 -8.61 -9.36
C ILE A 117 12.19 -9.25 -10.71
N ALA A 118 11.84 -8.41 -11.67
CA ALA A 118 11.57 -8.80 -13.04
C ALA A 118 12.70 -8.35 -13.98
N VAL A 119 12.90 -9.14 -15.01
CA VAL A 119 13.84 -8.90 -16.12
C VAL A 119 13.09 -9.10 -17.44
N LEU A 120 13.70 -8.73 -18.58
CA LEU A 120 13.19 -9.12 -19.88
C LEU A 120 13.17 -10.65 -19.99
N ASP A 121 12.17 -11.21 -20.68
CA ASP A 121 12.03 -12.68 -20.79
C ASP A 121 13.23 -13.35 -21.45
N ASN A 122 13.81 -12.72 -22.45
CA ASN A 122 15.00 -13.19 -23.17
C ASN A 122 16.33 -12.83 -22.51
N ALA A 123 16.34 -12.14 -21.35
CA ALA A 123 17.55 -11.77 -20.65
C ALA A 123 18.34 -13.01 -20.16
N PRO A 124 19.68 -12.95 -20.06
CA PRO A 124 20.51 -14.08 -19.69
C PRO A 124 20.38 -14.47 -18.20
N TYR A 125 19.84 -13.58 -17.36
CA TYR A 125 19.75 -13.74 -15.91
C TYR A 125 18.71 -14.84 -15.56
N LYS A 126 19.08 -15.91 -14.89
CA LYS A 126 18.20 -17.04 -14.51
C LYS A 126 17.78 -17.03 -13.05
N THR A 127 18.63 -16.49 -12.19
CA THR A 127 18.48 -16.42 -10.75
C THR A 127 18.71 -14.99 -10.25
N LEU A 128 18.35 -14.71 -8.99
CA LEU A 128 18.68 -13.45 -8.35
C LEU A 128 20.19 -13.24 -8.20
N ALA A 129 20.98 -14.30 -8.05
CA ALA A 129 22.43 -14.22 -7.94
C ALA A 129 23.11 -13.68 -9.22
N ASP A 130 22.48 -13.89 -10.37
CA ASP A 130 23.01 -13.39 -11.67
C ASP A 130 22.89 -11.87 -11.81
N LEU A 131 22.21 -11.21 -10.87
CA LEU A 131 22.00 -9.77 -10.91
C LEU A 131 23.19 -8.95 -10.41
N LYS A 132 24.24 -9.57 -9.89
CA LYS A 132 25.41 -8.82 -9.43
C LYS A 132 26.02 -8.00 -10.57
N GLY A 133 26.15 -6.69 -10.33
CA GLY A 133 26.71 -5.73 -11.30
C GLY A 133 25.76 -5.29 -12.42
N VAL A 134 24.48 -5.73 -12.43
CA VAL A 134 23.51 -5.25 -13.45
C VAL A 134 22.95 -3.88 -13.10
N ARG A 135 22.44 -3.16 -14.10
CA ARG A 135 21.79 -1.86 -13.91
C ARG A 135 20.43 -2.05 -13.25
N MET A 136 20.22 -1.45 -12.08
CA MET A 136 18.95 -1.50 -11.36
C MET A 136 18.54 -0.13 -10.83
N PRO A 137 17.22 0.14 -10.72
CA PRO A 137 16.71 1.32 -10.04
C PRO A 137 17.24 1.40 -8.60
N ALA A 138 17.63 2.60 -8.19
CA ALA A 138 18.17 2.85 -6.85
C ALA A 138 17.79 4.25 -6.36
N GLU A 139 18.16 4.56 -5.10
CA GLU A 139 17.95 5.83 -4.39
C GLU A 139 16.50 6.14 -4.05
N PHE A 140 15.54 5.96 -4.93
CA PHE A 140 14.09 6.15 -4.69
C PHE A 140 13.78 7.41 -3.87
N THR A 141 14.26 8.59 -4.35
CA THR A 141 14.35 9.84 -3.57
C THR A 141 13.02 10.32 -2.96
N ALA A 142 11.87 10.01 -3.58
CA ALA A 142 10.55 10.31 -3.03
C ALA A 142 9.88 9.09 -2.35
N GLN A 143 10.50 7.91 -2.46
CA GLN A 143 9.93 6.63 -1.96
C GLN A 143 11.05 5.73 -1.40
N SER A 144 11.83 6.28 -0.50
CA SER A 144 13.07 5.66 0.01
C SER A 144 12.87 4.28 0.66
N THR A 145 11.67 3.97 1.17
CA THR A 145 11.34 2.63 1.69
C THR A 145 11.47 1.52 0.65
N ILE A 146 11.33 1.83 -0.62
CA ILE A 146 11.46 0.82 -1.70
C ILE A 146 12.87 0.21 -1.73
N ARG A 147 13.89 0.92 -1.26
CA ARG A 147 15.22 0.35 -1.08
C ARG A 147 15.18 -0.88 -0.18
N PHE A 148 14.52 -0.79 0.98
CA PHE A 148 14.42 -1.92 1.92
C PHE A 148 13.65 -3.10 1.31
N VAL A 149 12.59 -2.83 0.56
CA VAL A 149 11.84 -3.84 -0.16
C VAL A 149 12.71 -4.54 -1.21
N GLN A 150 13.47 -3.77 -1.99
CA GLN A 150 14.39 -4.29 -3.00
C GLN A 150 15.53 -5.09 -2.37
N ASP A 151 16.17 -4.54 -1.33
CA ASP A 151 17.24 -5.19 -0.60
C ASP A 151 16.76 -6.51 0.05
N THR A 152 15.52 -6.57 0.51
CA THR A 152 14.93 -7.81 1.04
C THR A 152 14.85 -8.91 0.00
N VAL A 153 14.43 -8.59 -1.24
CA VAL A 153 14.42 -9.56 -2.35
C VAL A 153 15.84 -9.98 -2.70
N LEU A 154 16.78 -9.03 -2.80
CA LEU A 154 18.18 -9.30 -3.15
C LEU A 154 18.89 -10.09 -2.05
N ALA A 155 18.60 -9.83 -0.77
CA ALA A 155 19.17 -10.55 0.37
C ALA A 155 18.82 -12.05 0.34
N ASN A 156 17.72 -12.44 -0.29
CA ASN A 156 17.41 -13.84 -0.53
C ASN A 156 18.56 -14.58 -1.21
N ALA A 157 19.23 -13.93 -2.17
CA ALA A 157 20.40 -14.46 -2.87
C ALA A 157 21.75 -13.97 -2.26
N GLY A 158 21.73 -13.32 -1.10
CA GLY A 158 22.95 -12.78 -0.47
C GLY A 158 23.47 -11.51 -1.12
N LEU A 159 22.64 -10.78 -1.85
CA LEU A 159 22.95 -9.51 -2.52
C LEU A 159 22.21 -8.35 -1.85
N SER A 160 22.63 -7.14 -2.22
CA SER A 160 21.98 -5.88 -1.87
C SER A 160 21.96 -4.93 -3.06
N THR A 161 21.27 -3.80 -2.96
CA THR A 161 21.30 -2.74 -3.98
C THR A 161 22.73 -2.20 -4.18
N ASP A 162 23.63 -2.33 -3.19
CA ASP A 162 25.01 -1.89 -3.31
C ASP A 162 25.87 -2.77 -4.23
N ASP A 163 25.44 -4.00 -4.52
CA ASP A 163 26.06 -4.89 -5.51
C ASP A 163 25.67 -4.56 -6.96
N MET A 164 24.80 -3.57 -7.19
CA MET A 164 24.26 -3.23 -8.51
C MET A 164 24.90 -1.98 -9.10
N GLN A 165 24.82 -1.82 -10.43
CA GLN A 165 25.03 -0.53 -11.08
C GLN A 165 23.76 0.32 -10.85
N LYS A 166 23.85 1.26 -9.90
CA LYS A 166 22.72 2.05 -9.43
C LYS A 166 22.27 3.06 -10.48
N VAL A 167 20.99 3.04 -10.84
CA VAL A 167 20.34 4.04 -11.68
C VAL A 167 19.36 4.82 -10.80
N PRO A 168 19.66 6.09 -10.49
CA PRO A 168 18.82 6.91 -9.63
C PRO A 168 17.41 7.08 -10.18
N VAL A 169 16.41 6.89 -9.32
CA VAL A 169 15.00 7.11 -9.65
C VAL A 169 14.30 7.84 -8.51
N ARG A 170 13.21 8.52 -8.84
CA ARG A 170 12.39 9.20 -7.85
C ARG A 170 11.54 8.19 -7.05
N ASP A 171 10.90 7.27 -7.75
CA ASP A 171 9.94 6.35 -7.17
C ASP A 171 9.93 4.98 -7.87
N TYR A 172 9.21 4.05 -7.29
CA TYR A 172 9.03 2.68 -7.75
C TYR A 172 8.45 2.57 -9.18
N VAL A 173 7.46 3.44 -9.52
CA VAL A 173 6.81 3.43 -10.84
C VAL A 173 7.80 3.84 -11.92
N GLN A 174 8.62 4.86 -11.65
CA GLN A 174 9.71 5.26 -12.55
C GLN A 174 10.71 4.11 -12.74
N GLY A 175 11.07 3.41 -11.66
CA GLY A 175 11.96 2.24 -11.73
C GLY A 175 11.44 1.16 -12.70
N MET A 176 10.16 0.80 -12.61
CA MET A 176 9.53 -0.13 -13.55
C MET A 176 9.56 0.39 -14.99
N ARG A 177 9.27 1.68 -15.19
CA ARG A 177 9.27 2.30 -16.54
C ARG A 177 10.62 2.21 -17.21
N LEU A 178 11.72 2.42 -16.45
CA LEU A 178 13.08 2.31 -16.98
C LEU A 178 13.39 0.90 -17.50
N LEU A 179 12.82 -0.17 -16.93
CA LEU A 179 12.95 -1.52 -17.50
C LEU A 179 12.26 -1.60 -18.88
N GLY A 180 11.06 -1.05 -19.01
CA GLY A 180 10.34 -0.95 -20.29
C GLY A 180 11.07 -0.09 -21.34
N GLU A 181 11.95 0.80 -20.91
CA GLU A 181 12.82 1.63 -21.75
C GLU A 181 14.20 1.02 -21.96
N LYS A 182 14.49 -0.15 -21.38
CA LYS A 182 15.79 -0.87 -21.41
C LYS A 182 16.97 -0.02 -20.87
N ARG A 183 16.65 0.92 -20.00
CA ARG A 183 17.64 1.75 -19.30
C ARG A 183 18.17 1.09 -18.03
N VAL A 184 17.47 0.08 -17.56
CA VAL A 184 17.88 -0.86 -16.50
C VAL A 184 17.68 -2.29 -16.99
N ASP A 185 18.38 -3.24 -16.38
CA ASP A 185 18.34 -4.65 -16.78
C ASP A 185 17.37 -5.46 -15.93
N ALA A 186 17.09 -4.98 -14.70
CA ALA A 186 16.17 -5.58 -13.76
C ALA A 186 15.45 -4.48 -12.97
N ALA A 187 14.22 -4.75 -12.54
CA ALA A 187 13.45 -3.83 -11.69
C ALA A 187 12.54 -4.58 -10.74
N LEU A 188 12.36 -4.00 -9.54
CA LEU A 188 11.34 -4.46 -8.59
C LEU A 188 9.94 -4.24 -9.17
N MET A 189 9.07 -5.27 -9.13
CA MET A 189 7.71 -5.21 -9.64
C MET A 189 6.73 -5.92 -8.71
N GLY A 190 5.63 -5.24 -8.39
CA GLY A 190 4.49 -5.83 -7.67
C GLY A 190 3.51 -6.52 -8.61
N VAL A 191 3.05 -7.68 -8.23
CA VAL A 191 2.01 -8.42 -8.97
C VAL A 191 0.70 -7.61 -8.98
N GLY A 192 0.20 -7.31 -10.19
CA GLY A 192 -1.03 -6.54 -10.37
C GLY A 192 -0.83 -5.02 -10.46
N ALA A 193 0.41 -4.52 -10.44
CA ALA A 193 0.67 -3.12 -10.71
C ALA A 193 0.39 -2.79 -12.20
N ALA A 194 -0.35 -1.71 -12.45
CA ALA A 194 -0.68 -1.32 -13.83
C ALA A 194 0.57 -1.01 -14.65
N GLN A 195 1.57 -0.36 -14.04
CA GLN A 195 2.84 -0.09 -14.71
C GLN A 195 3.59 -1.38 -15.13
N ALA A 196 3.49 -2.47 -14.36
CA ALA A 196 4.08 -3.75 -14.75
C ALA A 196 3.39 -4.34 -16.00
N GLN A 197 2.08 -4.15 -16.13
CA GLN A 197 1.32 -4.56 -17.33
C GLN A 197 1.73 -3.73 -18.55
N GLU A 198 1.87 -2.42 -18.41
CA GLU A 198 2.35 -1.53 -19.48
C GLU A 198 3.75 -1.90 -19.95
N VAL A 199 4.68 -2.15 -19.01
CA VAL A 199 6.04 -2.59 -19.32
C VAL A 199 6.05 -3.91 -20.07
N ASN A 200 5.26 -4.88 -19.61
CA ASN A 200 5.14 -6.18 -20.28
C ASN A 200 4.58 -6.04 -21.70
N ALA A 201 3.53 -5.24 -21.88
CA ALA A 201 2.93 -4.99 -23.20
C ALA A 201 3.94 -4.33 -24.16
N LYS A 202 4.68 -3.34 -23.68
CA LYS A 202 5.72 -2.64 -24.47
C LYS A 202 6.83 -3.59 -24.92
N LEU A 203 7.17 -4.59 -24.11
CA LEU A 203 8.24 -5.56 -24.38
C LEU A 203 7.73 -6.86 -25.02
N GLN A 204 6.46 -6.93 -25.42
CA GLN A 204 5.81 -8.16 -25.90
C GLN A 204 6.50 -8.78 -27.11
N SER A 205 7.05 -8.00 -28.02
CA SER A 205 7.82 -8.49 -29.16
C SER A 205 9.11 -9.22 -28.78
N GLU A 206 9.57 -9.04 -27.54
CA GLU A 206 10.77 -9.68 -26.97
C GLU A 206 10.40 -10.76 -25.91
N GLY A 207 9.14 -11.19 -25.88
CA GLY A 207 8.63 -12.17 -24.91
C GLY A 207 8.05 -11.56 -23.62
N GLY A 208 8.09 -10.22 -23.50
CA GLY A 208 7.62 -9.52 -22.30
C GLY A 208 8.63 -9.57 -21.16
N ILE A 209 8.14 -9.61 -19.94
CA ILE A 209 8.95 -9.75 -18.72
C ILE A 209 8.79 -11.14 -18.11
N ARG A 210 9.73 -11.50 -17.21
CA ARG A 210 9.59 -12.60 -16.27
C ARG A 210 10.16 -12.24 -14.91
N PHE A 211 9.57 -12.81 -13.86
CA PHE A 211 10.12 -12.71 -12.52
C PHE A 211 11.25 -13.72 -12.31
N LEU A 212 12.23 -13.33 -11.50
CA LEU A 212 13.23 -14.23 -10.94
C LEU A 212 12.72 -14.82 -9.63
N ASN A 213 12.87 -16.13 -9.48
CA ASN A 213 12.41 -16.83 -8.28
C ASN A 213 13.27 -16.53 -7.06
N LEU A 214 12.63 -16.41 -5.89
CA LEU A 214 13.30 -16.55 -4.61
C LEU A 214 13.75 -18.01 -4.41
N VAL A 215 14.84 -18.17 -3.70
CA VAL A 215 15.24 -19.46 -3.13
C VAL A 215 14.41 -19.68 -1.86
N ASP A 216 13.65 -20.77 -1.81
CA ASP A 216 12.79 -21.10 -0.68
C ASP A 216 13.51 -22.04 0.29
N THR A 217 14.48 -21.48 1.05
CA THR A 217 15.18 -22.17 2.12
C THR A 217 15.15 -21.34 3.40
N PRO A 218 15.27 -21.98 4.58
CA PRO A 218 15.31 -21.28 5.87
C PRO A 218 16.40 -20.19 5.94
N GLU A 219 17.58 -20.46 5.36
CA GLU A 219 18.72 -19.52 5.36
C GLU A 219 18.41 -18.30 4.49
N ALA A 220 17.80 -18.50 3.31
CA ALA A 220 17.38 -17.41 2.44
C ALA A 220 16.27 -16.56 3.09
N ALA A 221 15.29 -17.20 3.71
CA ALA A 221 14.24 -16.52 4.46
C ALA A 221 14.82 -15.74 5.65
N LYS A 222 15.79 -16.30 6.38
CA LYS A 222 16.47 -15.62 7.49
C LYS A 222 17.17 -14.34 7.03
N ARG A 223 17.86 -14.36 5.88
CA ARG A 223 18.47 -13.14 5.32
C ARG A 223 17.44 -12.06 5.01
N MET A 224 16.30 -12.44 4.44
CA MET A 224 15.18 -11.52 4.19
C MET A 224 14.66 -10.91 5.50
N HIS A 225 14.42 -11.73 6.51
CA HIS A 225 13.87 -11.30 7.80
C HIS A 225 14.79 -10.34 8.59
N GLN A 226 16.09 -10.32 8.30
CA GLN A 226 17.00 -9.32 8.87
C GLN A 226 16.69 -7.89 8.41
N ILE A 227 16.00 -7.74 7.28
CA ILE A 227 15.66 -6.44 6.70
C ILE A 227 14.18 -6.11 6.98
N MET A 228 13.27 -7.03 6.65
CA MET A 228 11.84 -6.83 6.91
C MET A 228 11.10 -8.17 7.09
N PRO A 229 9.94 -8.19 7.80
CA PRO A 229 9.10 -9.38 7.92
C PRO A 229 8.40 -9.67 6.60
N ALA A 230 9.04 -10.47 5.76
CA ALA A 230 8.57 -10.87 4.45
C ALA A 230 8.83 -12.36 4.23
N TYR A 231 7.99 -13.01 3.41
CA TYR A 231 7.99 -14.46 3.26
C TYR A 231 7.95 -14.85 1.79
N PRO A 232 8.55 -16.00 1.40
CA PRO A 232 8.34 -16.60 0.08
C PRO A 232 6.87 -16.94 -0.17
N TYR A 233 6.39 -16.71 -1.37
CA TYR A 233 5.03 -16.96 -1.81
C TYR A 233 5.02 -17.46 -3.26
N LEU A 234 4.43 -18.64 -3.52
CA LEU A 234 4.27 -19.15 -4.87
C LEU A 234 3.09 -18.46 -5.57
N GLN A 235 3.41 -17.52 -6.44
CA GLN A 235 2.43 -16.85 -7.30
C GLN A 235 2.08 -17.77 -8.47
N GLN A 236 0.84 -18.19 -8.56
CA GLN A 236 0.34 -18.98 -9.69
C GLN A 236 0.22 -18.13 -10.97
N PRO A 237 0.46 -18.74 -12.14
CA PRO A 237 0.30 -18.05 -13.41
C PRO A 237 -1.16 -17.65 -13.65
N SER A 238 -1.35 -16.53 -14.34
CA SER A 238 -2.67 -16.02 -14.76
C SER A 238 -2.48 -15.11 -15.96
N SER A 239 -3.40 -15.11 -16.91
CA SER A 239 -3.40 -14.18 -18.04
C SER A 239 -3.44 -12.71 -17.61
N ALA A 240 -3.98 -12.42 -16.42
CA ALA A 240 -4.01 -11.07 -15.85
C ALA A 240 -2.70 -10.67 -15.14
N ILE A 241 -1.72 -11.57 -15.01
CA ILE A 241 -0.48 -11.34 -14.25
C ILE A 241 0.71 -11.58 -15.18
N PRO A 242 1.24 -10.53 -15.81
CA PRO A 242 2.41 -10.65 -16.67
C PRO A 242 3.64 -11.11 -15.87
N GLY A 243 4.55 -11.80 -16.54
CA GLY A 243 5.85 -12.18 -15.99
C GLY A 243 5.84 -13.45 -15.10
N VAL A 244 4.67 -13.96 -14.74
CA VAL A 244 4.56 -15.27 -14.06
C VAL A 244 4.32 -16.35 -15.11
N LYS A 245 5.36 -17.13 -15.40
CA LYS A 245 5.37 -18.18 -16.43
C LYS A 245 4.72 -19.48 -15.93
N ALA A 246 4.58 -20.46 -16.81
CA ALA A 246 4.12 -21.81 -16.45
C ALA A 246 4.97 -22.37 -15.29
N GLY A 247 4.31 -22.97 -14.30
CA GLY A 247 4.95 -23.41 -13.05
C GLY A 247 4.92 -22.37 -11.92
N GLY A 248 4.53 -21.12 -12.21
CA GLY A 248 4.46 -20.05 -11.21
C GLY A 248 5.79 -19.30 -11.01
N ALA A 249 5.79 -18.42 -10.04
CA ALA A 249 6.98 -17.68 -9.59
C ALA A 249 6.99 -17.59 -8.06
N THR A 250 8.08 -17.99 -7.42
CA THR A 250 8.28 -17.81 -5.98
C THR A 250 8.72 -16.38 -5.73
N LEU A 251 7.82 -15.54 -5.21
CA LEU A 251 8.00 -14.11 -4.97
C LEU A 251 8.04 -13.83 -3.47
N MET A 252 8.49 -12.64 -3.11
CA MET A 252 8.35 -12.12 -1.75
C MET A 252 6.92 -11.64 -1.51
N THR A 253 6.39 -11.88 -0.32
CA THR A 253 5.13 -11.27 0.13
C THR A 253 5.28 -10.65 1.52
N TYR A 254 4.51 -9.61 1.78
CA TYR A 254 4.41 -8.92 3.07
C TYR A 254 3.04 -8.27 3.24
N SER A 255 2.66 -7.98 4.48
CA SER A 255 1.38 -7.34 4.79
C SER A 255 1.36 -5.87 4.38
N ALA A 256 0.23 -5.43 3.84
CA ALA A 256 -0.09 -4.03 3.57
C ALA A 256 -1.24 -3.59 4.49
N PHE A 257 -1.12 -2.37 5.03
CA PHE A 257 -2.04 -1.82 6.00
C PHE A 257 -2.79 -0.61 5.47
N ILE A 258 -4.06 -0.47 5.88
CA ILE A 258 -4.67 0.85 6.03
C ILE A 258 -4.18 1.40 7.37
N VAL A 259 -3.73 2.64 7.34
CA VAL A 259 -3.37 3.42 8.52
C VAL A 259 -4.20 4.69 8.60
N SER A 260 -4.27 5.28 9.80
CA SER A 260 -4.92 6.54 10.10
C SER A 260 -4.14 7.31 11.15
N SER A 261 -4.74 8.34 11.71
CA SER A 261 -4.18 9.13 12.81
C SER A 261 -5.10 9.08 14.02
N SER A 262 -4.52 9.19 15.23
CA SER A 262 -5.30 9.38 16.47
C SER A 262 -6.14 10.67 16.47
N HIS A 263 -5.96 11.56 15.50
CA HIS A 263 -6.77 12.77 15.31
C HIS A 263 -8.10 12.48 14.61
N ILE A 264 -8.27 11.31 14.00
CA ILE A 264 -9.50 10.95 13.29
C ILE A 264 -10.49 10.33 14.29
N ALA A 265 -11.75 10.68 14.16
CA ALA A 265 -12.79 10.23 15.08
C ALA A 265 -13.00 8.70 15.03
N ASP A 266 -13.25 8.10 16.17
CA ASP A 266 -13.37 6.65 16.33
C ASP A 266 -14.51 6.06 15.48
N ASP A 267 -15.64 6.76 15.34
CA ASP A 267 -16.77 6.31 14.52
C ASP A 267 -16.43 6.27 13.02
N VAL A 268 -15.64 7.22 12.54
CA VAL A 268 -15.15 7.24 11.15
C VAL A 268 -14.27 6.02 10.86
N VAL A 269 -13.29 5.74 11.72
CA VAL A 269 -12.39 4.59 11.53
C VAL A 269 -13.11 3.27 11.74
N TYR A 270 -14.05 3.20 12.68
CA TYR A 270 -14.94 2.05 12.86
C TYR A 270 -15.74 1.76 11.58
N ASP A 271 -16.39 2.77 11.00
CA ASP A 271 -17.15 2.64 9.76
C ASP A 271 -16.29 2.14 8.60
N VAL A 272 -15.07 2.67 8.45
CA VAL A 272 -14.12 2.24 7.40
C VAL A 272 -13.71 0.78 7.61
N ALA A 273 -13.29 0.40 8.82
CA ALA A 273 -12.88 -0.97 9.14
C ALA A 273 -14.01 -1.97 8.89
N LYS A 274 -15.23 -1.66 9.38
CA LYS A 274 -16.43 -2.47 9.20
C LYS A 274 -16.83 -2.61 7.73
N THR A 275 -16.74 -1.51 6.97
CA THR A 275 -17.09 -1.51 5.54
C THR A 275 -16.10 -2.34 4.74
N VAL A 276 -14.79 -2.19 4.98
CA VAL A 276 -13.76 -2.99 4.31
C VAL A 276 -13.97 -4.48 4.63
N HIS A 277 -14.20 -4.84 5.88
CA HIS A 277 -14.49 -6.22 6.31
C HIS A 277 -15.71 -6.82 5.59
N GLY A 278 -16.83 -6.11 5.62
CA GLY A 278 -18.10 -6.61 5.11
C GLY A 278 -18.21 -6.68 3.59
N ASN A 279 -17.28 -6.06 2.85
CA ASN A 279 -17.35 -5.94 1.39
C ASN A 279 -16.15 -6.59 0.67
N ALA A 280 -15.57 -7.65 1.24
CA ALA A 280 -14.43 -8.37 0.67
C ALA A 280 -14.67 -8.84 -0.78
N LYS A 281 -15.87 -9.31 -1.11
CA LYS A 281 -16.24 -9.73 -2.48
C LYS A 281 -16.24 -8.55 -3.46
N GLU A 282 -16.76 -7.40 -3.08
CA GLU A 282 -16.81 -6.19 -3.92
C GLU A 282 -15.39 -5.64 -4.13
N LEU A 283 -14.57 -5.62 -3.09
CA LEU A 283 -13.15 -5.28 -3.17
C LEU A 283 -12.40 -6.21 -4.12
N ALA A 284 -12.61 -7.53 -4.02
CA ALA A 284 -12.01 -8.52 -4.90
C ALA A 284 -12.46 -8.39 -6.37
N ALA A 285 -13.69 -7.96 -6.61
CA ALA A 285 -14.21 -7.66 -7.95
C ALA A 285 -13.61 -6.37 -8.51
N SER A 286 -13.38 -5.35 -7.66
CA SER A 286 -12.81 -4.06 -8.07
C SER A 286 -11.33 -4.17 -8.47
N HIS A 287 -10.54 -5.03 -7.81
CA HIS A 287 -9.14 -5.27 -8.16
C HIS A 287 -8.67 -6.67 -7.82
N GLY A 288 -8.03 -7.35 -8.79
CA GLY A 288 -7.62 -8.76 -8.65
C GLY A 288 -6.68 -9.06 -7.49
N SER A 289 -5.83 -8.12 -7.08
CA SER A 289 -4.94 -8.28 -5.91
C SER A 289 -5.71 -8.38 -4.59
N LEU A 290 -6.92 -7.80 -4.52
CA LEU A 290 -7.79 -7.88 -3.35
C LEU A 290 -8.52 -9.23 -3.20
N ARG A 291 -8.40 -10.15 -4.16
CA ARG A 291 -8.83 -11.55 -3.99
C ARG A 291 -8.10 -12.26 -2.86
N ARG A 292 -6.93 -11.74 -2.44
CA ARG A 292 -6.16 -12.26 -1.29
C ARG A 292 -6.53 -11.58 0.02
N PHE A 293 -7.40 -10.59 -0.01
CA PHE A 293 -7.90 -9.97 1.22
C PHE A 293 -8.65 -11.02 2.04
N ASN A 294 -8.23 -11.18 3.29
CA ASN A 294 -8.87 -12.07 4.24
C ASN A 294 -9.50 -11.25 5.36
N PRO A 295 -10.83 -11.10 5.37
CA PRO A 295 -11.51 -10.32 6.39
C PRO A 295 -11.35 -10.90 7.82
N ASP A 296 -11.06 -12.23 7.95
CA ASP A 296 -10.82 -12.85 9.25
C ASP A 296 -9.43 -12.59 9.82
N ARG A 297 -8.61 -11.83 9.10
CA ARG A 297 -7.22 -11.53 9.46
C ARG A 297 -6.84 -10.06 9.25
N MET A 298 -7.78 -9.17 9.55
CA MET A 298 -7.55 -7.73 9.40
C MET A 298 -6.69 -7.13 10.52
N SER A 299 -6.43 -7.86 11.62
CA SER A 299 -5.55 -7.39 12.68
C SER A 299 -4.36 -8.33 12.87
N GLU A 300 -3.16 -7.76 12.91
CA GLU A 300 -1.89 -8.47 13.17
C GLU A 300 -1.12 -7.81 14.30
N VAL A 301 -0.31 -8.60 15.03
CA VAL A 301 0.61 -8.06 16.05
C VAL A 301 1.62 -7.13 15.37
N HIS A 302 1.68 -5.90 15.85
CA HIS A 302 2.58 -4.87 15.35
C HIS A 302 2.97 -3.92 16.49
N LYS A 303 4.13 -3.25 16.40
CA LYS A 303 4.58 -2.29 17.42
C LYS A 303 3.81 -0.95 17.43
N VAL A 304 3.20 -0.59 16.29
CA VAL A 304 2.35 0.60 16.19
C VAL A 304 0.97 0.27 16.73
N GLU A 305 0.40 1.19 17.49
CA GLU A 305 -0.91 1.03 18.10
C GLU A 305 -2.02 0.99 17.04
N TRP A 306 -3.05 0.21 17.35
CA TRP A 306 -4.28 0.17 16.55
C TRP A 306 -5.20 1.33 16.93
N HIS A 307 -5.95 1.83 15.94
CA HIS A 307 -6.93 2.89 16.18
C HIS A 307 -8.06 2.40 17.09
N PRO A 308 -8.50 3.19 18.10
CA PRO A 308 -9.59 2.77 18.99
C PRO A 308 -10.86 2.37 18.26
N GLY A 309 -11.26 3.09 17.19
CA GLY A 309 -12.39 2.74 16.34
C GLY A 309 -12.24 1.37 15.66
N ALA A 310 -11.05 1.03 15.17
CA ALA A 310 -10.75 -0.29 14.60
C ALA A 310 -10.79 -1.38 15.69
N ILE A 311 -10.18 -1.13 16.86
CA ILE A 311 -10.22 -2.05 18.01
C ILE A 311 -11.66 -2.35 18.44
N LYS A 312 -12.51 -1.33 18.49
CA LYS A 312 -13.93 -1.48 18.80
C LYS A 312 -14.60 -2.47 17.85
N PHE A 313 -14.39 -2.27 16.54
CA PHE A 313 -14.93 -3.18 15.53
C PHE A 313 -14.39 -4.61 15.67
N TYR A 314 -13.07 -4.79 15.85
CA TYR A 314 -12.48 -6.13 16.00
C TYR A 314 -12.91 -6.87 17.25
N LYS A 315 -13.16 -6.17 18.36
CA LYS A 315 -13.75 -6.75 19.57
C LYS A 315 -15.18 -7.23 19.31
N GLU A 316 -15.99 -6.46 18.59
CA GLU A 316 -17.38 -6.80 18.24
C GLU A 316 -17.47 -8.09 17.43
N ILE A 317 -16.52 -8.33 16.51
CA ILE A 317 -16.49 -9.52 15.65
C ILE A 317 -15.58 -10.65 16.18
N GLY A 318 -15.02 -10.54 17.39
CA GLY A 318 -14.17 -11.57 18.00
C GLY A 318 -12.77 -11.71 17.36
N GLN A 319 -12.26 -10.68 16.68
CA GLN A 319 -10.92 -10.65 16.07
C GLN A 319 -9.89 -9.86 16.89
N TRP A 320 -10.16 -9.57 18.14
CA TRP A 320 -9.24 -8.92 19.08
C TRP A 320 -8.98 -9.83 20.28
N PRO A 321 -7.74 -10.00 20.74
CA PRO A 321 -6.51 -9.31 20.35
C PRO A 321 -5.95 -9.72 18.96
N PRO A 322 -5.02 -8.90 18.39
CA PRO A 322 -4.43 -9.19 17.09
C PRO A 322 -3.65 -10.49 17.08
N LYS A 323 -3.65 -11.20 15.95
CA LYS A 323 -2.95 -12.47 15.76
C LYS A 323 -1.54 -12.24 15.20
N ALA A 324 -0.64 -13.19 15.42
CA ALA A 324 0.68 -13.18 14.78
C ALA A 324 0.56 -13.15 13.24
N PRO A 325 1.45 -12.46 12.52
CA PRO A 325 1.53 -12.56 11.06
C PRO A 325 1.69 -14.03 10.62
N LYS A 326 1.11 -14.37 9.47
CA LYS A 326 1.26 -15.71 8.87
C LYS A 326 2.21 -15.65 7.70
#